data_50a99d513eea711553a7ff9adecf9680
#
_entry.id   50a99d513eea711553a7ff9adecf9680
#
_cell.length_a   1.000
_cell.length_b   1.000
_cell.length_c   1.000
_cell.angle_alpha   90.00
_cell.angle_beta   90.00
_cell.angle_gamma   90.00
#
_symmetry.space_group_name_H-M   'P 1'
#
loop_
_entity.id
_entity.type
_entity.pdbx_description
1 polymer ?
#
loop_
_entity_poly.entity_id
_entity_poly.type
_entity_poly.pdbx_seq_one_letter_code
_entity_poly.pdbx_strand_id
1 'polypeptide(L)'
;MEPINRKSIKAPHGTQLTCKGWLQEAAMRMLMNNLDTEVGEKPEELIVYGGTGKAARNWECYEAIVHSLKGLENDETLLVQSGKPVGIFKTHADAPRVLISNSMLVPHWATWDEFRRLEGLGLTMYGQMTAGSWIYIGSQGILQGTYETFAACADKYFGGSLAGKFLLTAGLGDGWSTTTCRNHERCGLSRH
;
A
#
# COMPACT_ATOMS: atom_id res chain seq x y z
N MET A 1 11.05 -21.91 -15.58
CA MET A 1 11.07 -20.52 -15.09
C MET A 1 12.49 -20.23 -14.63
N GLU A 2 13.10 -19.17 -15.13
CA GLU A 2 14.40 -18.72 -14.58
C GLU A 2 14.22 -18.32 -13.11
N PRO A 3 15.17 -18.67 -12.24
CA PRO A 3 15.11 -18.28 -10.84
C PRO A 3 15.14 -16.75 -10.73
N ILE A 4 14.18 -16.17 -10.01
CA ILE A 4 14.15 -14.73 -9.76
C ILE A 4 15.41 -14.34 -9.01
N ASN A 5 16.15 -13.38 -9.57
CA ASN A 5 17.30 -12.82 -8.87
C ASN A 5 16.82 -11.99 -7.66
N ARG A 6 16.79 -12.62 -6.51
CA ARG A 6 16.35 -12.03 -5.23
C ARG A 6 17.16 -10.81 -4.79
N LYS A 7 18.31 -10.55 -5.43
CA LYS A 7 19.21 -9.43 -5.10
C LYS A 7 18.97 -8.19 -5.95
N SER A 8 18.18 -8.27 -7.02
CA SER A 8 17.94 -7.13 -7.91
C SER A 8 16.62 -7.33 -8.67
N ILE A 9 15.54 -6.94 -8.05
CA ILE A 9 14.24 -6.87 -8.71
C ILE A 9 14.15 -5.52 -9.42
N LYS A 10 13.84 -5.56 -10.71
CA LYS A 10 13.54 -4.36 -11.50
C LYS A 10 12.21 -4.57 -12.21
N ALA A 11 11.32 -3.58 -12.08
CA ALA A 11 10.06 -3.58 -12.82
C ALA A 11 10.31 -3.39 -14.32
N PRO A 12 9.53 -4.05 -15.20
CA PRO A 12 9.59 -3.77 -16.63
C PRO A 12 9.24 -2.29 -16.92
N HIS A 13 9.94 -1.70 -17.90
CA HIS A 13 9.71 -0.33 -18.36
C HIS A 13 9.05 -0.28 -19.74
N GLY A 14 8.51 0.87 -20.10
CA GLY A 14 7.92 1.11 -21.42
C GLY A 14 6.51 0.54 -21.58
N THR A 15 6.08 0.44 -22.83
CA THR A 15 4.70 0.12 -23.21
C THR A 15 4.45 -1.36 -23.52
N GLN A 16 5.47 -2.20 -23.45
CA GLN A 16 5.33 -3.63 -23.70
C GLN A 16 4.74 -4.31 -22.46
N LEU A 17 3.64 -5.03 -22.64
CA LEU A 17 3.00 -5.81 -21.59
C LEU A 17 3.67 -7.17 -21.41
N THR A 18 3.79 -7.58 -20.16
CA THR A 18 4.15 -8.95 -19.75
C THR A 18 2.95 -9.69 -19.16
N CYS A 19 1.90 -8.95 -18.78
CA CYS A 19 0.59 -9.46 -18.36
C CYS A 19 -0.43 -9.34 -19.50
N LYS A 20 -1.63 -9.90 -19.31
CA LYS A 20 -2.71 -9.86 -20.31
C LYS A 20 -3.40 -8.51 -20.45
N GLY A 21 -3.23 -7.60 -19.48
CA GLY A 21 -3.79 -6.27 -19.51
C GLY A 21 -3.01 -5.26 -18.68
N TRP A 22 -3.29 -3.97 -18.91
CA TRP A 22 -2.58 -2.89 -18.21
C TRP A 22 -2.85 -2.83 -16.72
N LEU A 23 -4.03 -3.22 -16.26
CA LEU A 23 -4.36 -3.20 -14.83
C LEU A 23 -3.54 -4.24 -14.05
N GLN A 24 -3.38 -5.44 -14.61
CA GLN A 24 -2.54 -6.49 -14.06
C GLN A 24 -1.06 -6.10 -14.11
N GLU A 25 -0.64 -5.54 -15.26
CA GLU A 25 0.72 -5.07 -15.48
C GLU A 25 1.10 -3.97 -14.49
N ALA A 26 0.21 -2.99 -14.27
CA ALA A 26 0.44 -1.90 -13.33
C ALA A 26 0.62 -2.43 -11.90
N ALA A 27 -0.23 -3.36 -11.47
CA ALA A 27 -0.12 -3.98 -10.16
C ALA A 27 1.20 -4.75 -10.01
N MET A 28 1.58 -5.52 -11.02
CA MET A 28 2.84 -6.26 -11.02
C MET A 28 4.06 -5.34 -10.98
N ARG A 29 4.08 -4.30 -11.81
CA ARG A 29 5.18 -3.33 -11.84
C ARG A 29 5.30 -2.58 -10.51
N MET A 30 4.19 -2.22 -9.87
CA MET A 30 4.19 -1.58 -8.56
C MET A 30 4.78 -2.50 -7.49
N LEU A 31 4.36 -3.78 -7.47
CA LEU A 31 4.92 -4.79 -6.57
C LEU A 31 6.44 -4.91 -6.74
N MET A 32 6.90 -5.01 -7.99
CA MET A 32 8.32 -5.13 -8.31
C MET A 32 9.09 -3.86 -7.97
N ASN A 33 8.53 -2.68 -8.29
CA ASN A 33 9.15 -1.40 -8.00
C ASN A 33 9.32 -1.15 -6.50
N ASN A 34 8.37 -1.58 -5.67
CA ASN A 34 8.49 -1.49 -4.22
C ASN A 34 9.68 -2.31 -3.66
N LEU A 35 10.16 -3.28 -4.41
CA LEU A 35 11.28 -4.16 -4.05
C LEU A 35 12.56 -3.86 -4.86
N ASP A 36 12.56 -2.77 -5.62
CA ASP A 36 13.79 -2.24 -6.22
C ASP A 36 14.74 -1.80 -5.10
N THR A 37 16.02 -2.09 -5.26
CA THR A 37 17.06 -1.73 -4.28
C THR A 37 17.22 -0.24 -4.05
N GLU A 38 16.73 0.59 -4.96
CA GLU A 38 16.71 2.05 -4.83
C GLU A 38 15.43 2.58 -4.14
N VAL A 39 14.45 1.70 -3.90
CA VAL A 39 13.13 2.06 -3.36
C VAL A 39 12.85 1.36 -2.02
N GLY A 40 13.02 0.06 -1.96
CA GLY A 40 12.75 -0.74 -0.77
C GLY A 40 13.80 -0.57 0.32
N GLU A 41 13.38 -0.61 1.57
CA GLU A 41 14.29 -0.50 2.73
C GLU A 41 15.20 -1.73 2.86
N LYS A 42 14.61 -2.95 2.73
CA LYS A 42 15.33 -4.23 2.72
C LYS A 42 14.68 -5.20 1.75
N PRO A 43 14.91 -5.02 0.45
CA PRO A 43 14.25 -5.82 -0.59
C PRO A 43 14.51 -7.32 -0.45
N GLU A 44 15.68 -7.72 0.02
CA GLU A 44 16.06 -9.12 0.25
C GLU A 44 15.19 -9.81 1.30
N GLU A 45 14.60 -9.06 2.22
CA GLU A 45 13.63 -9.50 3.23
C GLU A 45 12.18 -9.21 2.83
N LEU A 46 11.94 -8.72 1.59
CA LEU A 46 10.66 -8.21 1.09
C LEU A 46 10.13 -6.98 1.85
N ILE A 47 10.96 -6.30 2.62
CA ILE A 47 10.58 -5.12 3.40
C ILE A 47 10.67 -3.87 2.53
N VAL A 48 9.53 -3.20 2.37
CA VAL A 48 9.41 -1.96 1.61
C VAL A 48 9.77 -0.77 2.48
N TYR A 49 9.23 -0.70 3.70
CA TYR A 49 9.48 0.40 4.63
C TYR A 49 9.11 0.06 6.08
N GLY A 50 9.57 0.90 7.02
CA GLY A 50 9.16 0.85 8.44
C GLY A 50 9.62 -0.39 9.19
N GLY A 51 10.67 -1.04 8.73
CA GLY A 51 11.32 -2.20 9.36
C GLY A 51 10.56 -3.52 9.22
N THR A 52 9.23 -3.49 9.04
CA THR A 52 8.37 -4.70 8.99
C THR A 52 7.32 -4.68 7.88
N GLY A 53 7.20 -3.59 7.13
CA GLY A 53 6.21 -3.42 6.06
C GLY A 53 6.59 -4.20 4.81
N LYS A 54 6.08 -5.44 4.66
CA LYS A 54 6.40 -6.34 3.57
C LYS A 54 5.48 -6.20 2.38
N ALA A 55 6.03 -6.37 1.18
CA ALA A 55 5.28 -6.42 -0.07
C ALA A 55 4.62 -7.80 -0.33
N ALA A 56 5.19 -8.87 0.20
CA ALA A 56 4.65 -10.23 0.17
C ALA A 56 5.05 -10.97 1.44
N ARG A 57 4.34 -12.03 1.79
CA ARG A 57 4.58 -12.81 3.01
C ARG A 57 5.97 -13.43 3.05
N ASN A 58 6.35 -14.07 1.95
CA ASN A 58 7.64 -14.68 1.71
C ASN A 58 7.92 -14.71 0.20
N TRP A 59 9.10 -15.17 -0.20
CA TRP A 59 9.50 -15.23 -1.61
C TRP A 59 8.63 -16.15 -2.46
N GLU A 60 8.17 -17.26 -1.92
CA GLU A 60 7.25 -18.18 -2.63
C GLU A 60 5.92 -17.48 -2.93
N CYS A 61 5.40 -16.71 -1.97
CA CYS A 61 4.19 -15.90 -2.17
C CYS A 61 4.41 -14.78 -3.18
N TYR A 62 5.56 -14.11 -3.16
CA TYR A 62 5.93 -13.13 -4.16
C TYR A 62 5.92 -13.72 -5.58
N GLU A 63 6.60 -14.84 -5.76
CA GLU A 63 6.67 -15.54 -7.05
C GLU A 63 5.27 -15.98 -7.52
N ALA A 64 4.47 -16.50 -6.60
CA ALA A 64 3.08 -16.90 -6.88
C ALA A 64 2.18 -15.70 -7.26
N ILE A 65 2.34 -14.54 -6.61
CA ILE A 65 1.61 -13.32 -6.98
C ILE A 65 2.00 -12.87 -8.40
N VAL A 66 3.30 -12.78 -8.69
CA VAL A 66 3.78 -12.37 -10.02
C VAL A 66 3.28 -13.34 -11.10
N HIS A 67 3.36 -14.64 -10.83
CA HIS A 67 2.85 -15.66 -11.75
C HIS A 67 1.33 -15.51 -11.99
N SER A 68 0.57 -15.33 -10.91
CA SER A 68 -0.89 -15.13 -10.99
C SER A 68 -1.26 -13.89 -11.79
N LEU A 69 -0.57 -12.76 -11.58
CA LEU A 69 -0.82 -11.51 -12.31
C LEU A 69 -0.55 -11.64 -13.81
N LYS A 70 0.49 -12.37 -14.20
CA LYS A 70 0.80 -12.64 -15.62
C LYS A 70 -0.27 -13.49 -16.30
N GLY A 71 -0.88 -14.42 -15.56
CA GLY A 71 -1.93 -15.30 -16.07
C GLY A 71 -3.35 -14.74 -15.97
N LEU A 72 -3.57 -13.70 -15.16
CA LEU A 72 -4.89 -13.17 -14.81
C LEU A 72 -5.63 -12.60 -16.02
N GLU A 73 -6.88 -13.04 -16.23
CA GLU A 73 -7.73 -12.51 -17.28
C GLU A 73 -8.32 -11.13 -16.93
N ASN A 74 -8.83 -10.43 -17.95
CA ASN A 74 -9.39 -9.09 -17.78
C ASN A 74 -10.72 -9.05 -16.99
N ASP A 75 -11.32 -10.19 -16.74
CA ASP A 75 -12.53 -10.38 -15.96
C ASP A 75 -12.32 -11.27 -14.72
N GLU A 76 -11.08 -11.37 -14.27
CA GLU A 76 -10.70 -12.09 -13.05
C GLU A 76 -10.14 -11.15 -12.00
N THR A 77 -10.26 -11.54 -10.76
CA THR A 77 -9.73 -10.82 -9.59
C THR A 77 -8.86 -11.75 -8.75
N LEU A 78 -7.62 -11.35 -8.54
CA LEU A 78 -6.69 -12.00 -7.61
C LEU A 78 -6.96 -11.52 -6.18
N LEU A 79 -7.18 -12.44 -5.26
CA LEU A 79 -7.27 -12.15 -3.82
C LEU A 79 -5.94 -12.47 -3.14
N VAL A 80 -5.39 -11.49 -2.43
CA VAL A 80 -4.17 -11.60 -1.64
C VAL A 80 -4.49 -11.31 -0.18
N GLN A 81 -4.15 -12.24 0.70
CA GLN A 81 -4.39 -12.10 2.13
C GLN A 81 -3.08 -12.18 2.91
N SER A 82 -2.77 -11.13 3.66
CA SER A 82 -1.51 -11.00 4.40
C SER A 82 -0.32 -11.46 3.55
N GLY A 83 -0.20 -10.91 2.34
CA GLY A 83 0.88 -11.17 1.41
C GLY A 83 0.91 -12.55 0.75
N LYS A 84 -0.15 -13.34 0.88
CA LYS A 84 -0.29 -14.65 0.23
C LYS A 84 -1.41 -14.61 -0.80
N PRO A 85 -1.21 -15.02 -2.06
CA PRO A 85 -2.31 -15.20 -3.00
C PRO A 85 -3.15 -16.39 -2.56
N VAL A 86 -4.45 -16.16 -2.37
CA VAL A 86 -5.36 -17.19 -1.81
C VAL A 86 -6.42 -17.65 -2.80
N GLY A 87 -6.63 -16.92 -3.89
CA GLY A 87 -7.57 -17.33 -4.91
C GLY A 87 -7.65 -16.36 -6.08
N ILE A 88 -8.12 -16.87 -7.22
CA ILE A 88 -8.52 -16.11 -8.39
C ILE A 88 -10.01 -16.37 -8.58
N PHE A 89 -10.77 -15.29 -8.70
CA PHE A 89 -12.22 -15.34 -8.86
C PHE A 89 -12.63 -14.75 -10.20
N LYS A 90 -13.56 -15.40 -10.86
CA LYS A 90 -14.22 -14.83 -12.03
C LYS A 90 -15.08 -13.68 -11.56
N THR A 91 -14.87 -12.52 -12.15
CA THR A 91 -15.60 -11.28 -11.85
C THR A 91 -16.11 -10.66 -13.15
N HIS A 92 -15.85 -9.42 -13.43
CA HIS A 92 -16.20 -8.73 -14.65
C HIS A 92 -15.14 -7.69 -15.03
N ALA A 93 -15.21 -7.17 -16.25
CA ALA A 93 -14.17 -6.28 -16.79
C ALA A 93 -13.92 -5.02 -15.94
N ASP A 94 -14.95 -4.48 -15.29
CA ASP A 94 -14.85 -3.28 -14.46
C ASP A 94 -14.50 -3.58 -12.98
N ALA A 95 -14.35 -4.87 -12.60
CA ALA A 95 -13.98 -5.24 -11.26
C ALA A 95 -12.47 -4.96 -11.02
N PRO A 96 -12.06 -4.71 -9.76
CA PRO A 96 -10.65 -4.63 -9.40
C PRO A 96 -9.90 -5.90 -9.81
N ARG A 97 -8.71 -5.74 -10.39
CA ARG A 97 -7.87 -6.91 -10.76
C ARG A 97 -7.24 -7.56 -9.54
N VAL A 98 -7.06 -6.82 -8.47
CA VAL A 98 -6.49 -7.31 -7.23
C VAL A 98 -7.24 -6.76 -6.04
N LEU A 99 -7.49 -7.62 -5.05
CA LEU A 99 -7.95 -7.25 -3.72
C LEU A 99 -6.92 -7.70 -2.70
N ILE A 100 -6.47 -6.78 -1.88
CA ILE A 100 -5.52 -7.04 -0.81
C ILE A 100 -6.21 -6.83 0.53
N SER A 101 -6.06 -7.81 1.42
CA SER A 101 -6.48 -7.72 2.82
C SER A 101 -5.34 -8.13 3.74
N ASN A 102 -5.35 -7.62 4.97
CA ASN A 102 -4.34 -7.93 5.95
C ASN A 102 -4.98 -8.20 7.32
N SER A 103 -4.44 -9.19 8.04
CA SER A 103 -4.82 -9.48 9.43
C SER A 103 -6.34 -9.61 9.64
N MET A 104 -7.01 -10.34 8.75
CA MET A 104 -8.45 -10.57 8.79
C MET A 104 -8.84 -11.47 9.96
N LEU A 105 -8.74 -10.94 11.19
CA LEU A 105 -9.19 -11.63 12.39
C LEU A 105 -10.69 -11.39 12.60
N VAL A 106 -11.41 -12.47 12.94
CA VAL A 106 -12.78 -12.31 13.39
C VAL A 106 -12.81 -11.58 14.75
N PRO A 107 -13.84 -10.77 15.06
CA PRO A 107 -13.86 -9.96 16.28
C PRO A 107 -13.58 -10.73 17.56
N HIS A 108 -14.04 -11.99 17.64
CA HIS A 108 -13.83 -12.84 18.81
C HIS A 108 -12.35 -13.12 19.10
N TRP A 109 -11.49 -13.12 18.06
CA TRP A 109 -10.05 -13.37 18.20
C TRP A 109 -9.20 -12.13 17.90
N ALA A 110 -9.82 -10.99 17.69
CA ALA A 110 -9.14 -9.74 17.34
C ALA A 110 -8.49 -9.10 18.58
N THR A 111 -7.54 -9.78 19.18
CA THR A 111 -6.70 -9.29 20.27
C THR A 111 -5.27 -9.06 19.81
N TRP A 112 -4.55 -8.15 20.48
CA TRP A 112 -3.15 -7.92 20.20
C TRP A 112 -2.27 -9.16 20.42
N ASP A 113 -2.60 -9.99 21.40
CA ASP A 113 -1.85 -11.22 21.69
C ASP A 113 -1.97 -12.21 20.53
N GLU A 114 -3.19 -12.42 20.01
CA GLU A 114 -3.42 -13.28 18.84
C GLU A 114 -2.75 -12.71 17.59
N PHE A 115 -2.83 -11.39 17.37
CA PHE A 115 -2.15 -10.74 16.26
C PHE A 115 -0.64 -11.02 16.30
N ARG A 116 0.01 -10.80 17.46
CA ARG A 116 1.46 -11.03 17.63
C ARG A 116 1.84 -12.50 17.52
N ARG A 117 0.98 -13.38 17.99
CA ARG A 117 1.17 -14.82 17.82
C ARG A 117 1.19 -15.21 16.34
N LEU A 118 0.24 -14.71 15.57
CA LEU A 118 0.15 -14.97 14.12
C LEU A 118 1.30 -14.30 13.36
N GLU A 119 1.70 -13.09 13.75
CA GLU A 119 2.86 -12.40 13.19
C GLU A 119 4.16 -13.19 13.40
N GLY A 120 4.39 -13.69 14.61
CA GLY A 120 5.55 -14.55 14.93
C GLY A 120 5.56 -15.87 14.15
N LEU A 121 4.40 -16.38 13.76
CA LEU A 121 4.26 -17.55 12.89
C LEU A 121 4.36 -17.21 11.38
N GLY A 122 4.53 -15.94 11.01
CA GLY A 122 4.53 -15.50 9.63
C GLY A 122 3.18 -15.61 8.91
N LEU A 123 2.08 -15.70 9.66
CA LEU A 123 0.72 -15.86 9.12
C LEU A 123 0.00 -14.54 8.89
N THR A 124 0.52 -13.45 9.41
CA THR A 124 0.06 -12.09 9.15
C THR A 124 1.24 -11.17 8.90
N MET A 125 1.00 -10.03 8.27
CA MET A 125 2.03 -9.04 7.97
C MET A 125 1.58 -7.68 8.43
N TYR A 126 2.49 -6.91 9.02
CA TYR A 126 2.30 -5.51 9.33
C TYR A 126 2.68 -4.63 8.13
N GLY A 127 2.02 -3.47 7.99
CA GLY A 127 2.40 -2.46 7.00
C GLY A 127 1.92 -2.68 5.57
N GLN A 128 1.19 -3.77 5.28
CA GLN A 128 0.66 -4.02 3.94
C GLN A 128 -0.53 -3.13 3.56
N MET A 129 -1.02 -2.31 4.46
CA MET A 129 -2.13 -1.39 4.23
C MET A 129 -1.72 -0.06 3.57
N THR A 130 -0.42 0.19 3.42
CA THR A 130 0.14 1.43 2.88
C THR A 130 1.17 1.13 1.80
N ALA A 131 2.39 1.62 1.88
CA ALA A 131 3.42 1.45 0.84
C ALA A 131 3.85 -0.02 0.62
N GLY A 132 3.68 -0.91 1.59
CA GLY A 132 3.80 -2.35 1.40
C GLY A 132 2.67 -2.95 0.57
N SER A 133 1.57 -2.23 0.43
CA SER A 133 0.48 -2.56 -0.47
C SER A 133 0.80 -2.00 -1.86
N TRP A 134 1.20 -2.83 -2.75
CA TRP A 134 1.50 -2.49 -4.14
C TRP A 134 0.26 -2.12 -4.99
N ILE A 135 -0.92 -2.02 -4.38
CA ILE A 135 -2.15 -1.42 -4.94
C ILE A 135 -2.37 -0.02 -4.35
N TYR A 136 -1.35 0.58 -3.80
CA TYR A 136 -1.41 1.87 -3.13
C TYR A 136 -1.72 3.01 -4.11
N ILE A 137 -2.56 3.94 -3.69
CA ILE A 137 -2.98 5.10 -4.48
C ILE A 137 -1.99 6.27 -4.48
N GLY A 138 -0.80 6.08 -3.92
CA GLY A 138 0.24 7.09 -3.82
C GLY A 138 -0.01 8.13 -2.74
N SER A 139 0.63 9.28 -2.85
CA SER A 139 0.53 10.38 -1.87
C SER A 139 -0.90 10.90 -1.67
N GLN A 140 -1.81 10.66 -2.62
CA GLN A 140 -3.20 11.07 -2.53
C GLN A 140 -3.88 10.55 -1.25
N GLY A 141 -3.64 9.30 -0.84
CA GLY A 141 -4.30 8.71 0.33
C GLY A 141 -3.92 9.43 1.62
N ILE A 142 -2.65 9.74 1.81
CA ILE A 142 -2.16 10.49 2.98
C ILE A 142 -2.60 11.96 2.91
N LEU A 143 -2.57 12.57 1.74
CA LEU A 143 -3.07 13.91 1.50
C LEU A 143 -4.51 14.09 1.93
N GLN A 144 -5.36 13.23 1.40
CA GLN A 144 -6.79 13.23 1.70
C GLN A 144 -7.01 12.97 3.20
N GLY A 145 -6.41 11.93 3.77
CA GLY A 145 -6.59 11.57 5.16
C GLY A 145 -6.16 12.67 6.13
N THR A 146 -5.05 13.34 5.86
CA THR A 146 -4.57 14.47 6.67
C THR A 146 -5.50 15.68 6.54
N TYR A 147 -5.91 16.01 5.31
CA TYR A 147 -6.85 17.11 5.07
C TYR A 147 -8.18 16.87 5.76
N GLU A 148 -8.79 15.70 5.60
CA GLU A 148 -10.08 15.36 6.22
C GLU A 148 -10.01 15.36 7.74
N THR A 149 -8.87 14.94 8.31
CA THR A 149 -8.64 15.01 9.76
C THR A 149 -8.68 16.45 10.26
N PHE A 150 -8.02 17.37 9.57
CA PHE A 150 -8.03 18.78 9.95
C PHE A 150 -9.39 19.44 9.67
N ALA A 151 -10.06 19.09 8.58
CA ALA A 151 -11.40 19.56 8.28
C ALA A 151 -12.41 19.14 9.36
N ALA A 152 -12.41 17.87 9.73
CA ALA A 152 -13.25 17.36 10.81
C ALA A 152 -12.93 18.01 12.16
N CYS A 153 -11.67 18.29 12.44
CA CYS A 153 -11.26 19.03 13.63
C CYS A 153 -11.79 20.49 13.62
N ALA A 154 -11.70 21.15 12.47
CA ALA A 154 -12.25 22.50 12.28
C ALA A 154 -13.75 22.53 12.52
N ASP A 155 -14.49 21.62 11.92
CA ASP A 155 -15.94 21.53 12.08
C ASP A 155 -16.35 21.27 13.52
N LYS A 156 -15.68 20.30 14.15
CA LYS A 156 -16.04 19.86 15.51
C LYS A 156 -15.72 20.89 16.60
N TYR A 157 -14.59 21.60 16.47
CA TYR A 157 -14.07 22.42 17.58
C TYR A 157 -13.96 23.92 17.27
N PHE A 158 -14.02 24.33 16.00
CA PHE A 158 -13.69 25.69 15.59
C PHE A 158 -14.70 26.31 14.59
N GLY A 159 -15.91 25.74 14.51
CA GLY A 159 -16.97 26.30 13.66
C GLY A 159 -16.67 26.25 12.16
N GLY A 160 -15.93 25.24 11.72
CA GLY A 160 -15.63 24.99 10.31
C GLY A 160 -14.40 25.72 9.76
N SER A 161 -13.63 26.44 10.59
CA SER A 161 -12.44 27.15 10.12
C SER A 161 -11.27 27.05 11.10
N LEU A 162 -10.08 26.80 10.56
CA LEU A 162 -8.81 26.84 11.30
C LEU A 162 -8.06 28.15 11.11
N ALA A 163 -8.69 29.16 10.52
CA ALA A 163 -8.08 30.47 10.36
C ALA A 163 -7.65 31.07 11.72
N GLY A 164 -6.40 31.51 11.82
CA GLY A 164 -5.83 32.02 13.07
C GLY A 164 -5.53 30.96 14.15
N LYS A 165 -5.62 29.68 13.82
CA LYS A 165 -5.23 28.59 14.72
C LYS A 165 -3.82 28.12 14.39
N PHE A 166 -3.11 27.67 15.42
CA PHE A 166 -1.80 27.07 15.30
C PHE A 166 -1.93 25.56 15.24
N LEU A 167 -1.32 24.92 14.21
CA LEU A 167 -1.25 23.48 14.06
C LEU A 167 0.19 23.03 14.28
N LEU A 168 0.39 22.17 15.28
CA LEU A 168 1.68 21.55 15.54
C LEU A 168 1.65 20.11 15.05
N THR A 169 2.61 19.76 14.21
CA THR A 169 2.81 18.39 13.71
C THR A 169 4.27 18.01 13.79
N ALA A 170 4.56 16.71 13.82
CA ALA A 170 5.91 16.17 13.77
C ALA A 170 6.08 15.35 12.49
N GLY A 171 7.30 15.40 11.92
CA GLY A 171 7.63 14.72 10.66
C GLY A 171 7.42 15.62 9.43
N LEU A 172 8.24 15.40 8.39
CA LEU A 172 8.26 16.18 7.16
C LEU A 172 8.00 15.29 5.92
N GLY A 173 7.28 14.18 6.10
CA GLY A 173 6.88 13.27 5.02
C GLY A 173 5.71 13.81 4.18
N ASP A 174 5.16 12.96 3.33
CA ASP A 174 4.11 13.30 2.35
C ASP A 174 2.87 13.98 2.97
N GLY A 175 2.48 13.59 4.17
CA GLY A 175 1.36 14.20 4.89
C GLY A 175 1.57 15.69 5.21
N TRP A 176 2.83 16.08 5.47
CA TRP A 176 3.20 17.48 5.74
C TRP A 176 3.24 18.33 4.46
N SER A 177 3.97 17.88 3.44
CA SER A 177 4.18 18.64 2.20
C SER A 177 2.88 18.99 1.49
N THR A 178 1.88 18.13 1.66
CA THR A 178 0.58 18.28 1.00
C THR A 178 -0.44 19.07 1.80
N THR A 179 -0.34 19.06 3.12
CA THR A 179 -1.15 19.92 3.98
C THR A 179 -0.78 21.40 3.79
N THR A 180 0.50 21.71 3.56
CA THR A 180 0.96 23.08 3.30
C THR A 180 0.53 23.62 1.94
N CYS A 181 0.46 22.81 0.89
CA CYS A 181 0.19 23.31 -0.47
C CYS A 181 -1.27 23.73 -0.71
N ARG A 182 -2.25 23.14 -0.02
CA ARG A 182 -3.68 23.47 -0.24
C ARG A 182 -4.30 24.42 0.79
N ASN A 183 -3.69 24.61 1.93
CA ASN A 183 -4.24 25.43 3.00
C ASN A 183 -3.85 26.92 2.94
N HIS A 184 -3.14 27.34 1.90
CA HIS A 184 -2.75 28.75 1.74
C HIS A 184 -3.96 29.70 1.63
N GLU A 185 -5.11 29.20 1.22
CA GLU A 185 -6.33 30.01 1.08
C GLU A 185 -7.32 29.87 2.25
N ARG A 186 -7.21 28.82 3.09
CA ARG A 186 -8.15 28.57 4.19
C ARG A 186 -7.57 28.49 5.61
N CYS A 187 -6.30 28.19 5.73
CA CYS A 187 -5.62 28.18 7.03
C CYS A 187 -4.39 29.07 6.93
N GLY A 188 -4.36 30.24 7.44
CA GLY A 188 -3.21 31.13 7.42
C GLY A 188 -1.91 30.51 7.97
N LEU A 189 -1.38 29.51 7.27
CA LEU A 189 -0.08 28.90 7.53
C LEU A 189 0.99 29.81 6.92
N SER A 190 1.54 30.72 7.73
CA SER A 190 2.74 31.45 7.35
C SER A 190 3.94 30.54 7.45
N ARG A 191 4.74 30.52 6.39
CA ARG A 191 6.09 29.97 6.41
C ARG A 191 6.96 30.88 7.30
N HIS A 192 7.60 30.32 8.26
CA HIS A 192 8.82 30.83 8.86
C HIS A 192 9.88 29.74 8.80
#